data_832b6b61e01c880dc27eb1581f7f95f8
#
_entry.id   832b6b61e01c880dc27eb1581f7f95f8
#
_cell.length_a   1.000
_cell.length_b   1.000
_cell.length_c   1.000
_cell.angle_alpha   90.00
_cell.angle_beta   90.00
_cell.angle_gamma   90.00
#
_symmetry.space_group_name_H-M   'P 1'
#
loop_
_entity.id
_entity.type
_entity.pdbx_description
1 polymer ?
#
loop_
_entity_poly.entity_id
_entity_poly.type
_entity_poly.pdbx_seq_one_letter_code
_entity_poly.pdbx_strand_id
1 'polypeptide(L)'
;MLTESNKKEKGFNILEHLPSKPESIAVTLFIIAMAAYYFWRMVTLTPWYDELYTYYTFISKGPVYAAIHWPVPNNHVGYSVLSAIMDLSGNSYIGLRGVSYICAIVNLVLIYKIAGKYMSYWMPFATVIIYAGFRIVNDLSVQGRGYTLATTCFLTAILCLIDICMMGKVKLSTYVWFVISLSYGLYVVPTSIYWVIPLCIAGGLYLLINGLRTKGVKDKGFWTSSYMLKLKSLVIAGVCAMLVTLVLYSIIWLAIGCNYLTDDADSIFYGQGHFYTLLHAPFKSYATGIHLMTSTSYIQGSGRAGFLTGLPNYFLYLFNYFLNGKGALIIIFVLLALLILITQCIRHFQYSKTLMNLIYICCIVFVPIMLFLQGNLPYLYLRIFSYMGVLVAFAFTTVFEFIINKSNTFYNRIRGFSTEAENTENLYTDIVNVRLSENNKWYESAGVYIPFVFVAISFCFIFTASDYHAQLGSRENNLNNALYMADVNSRSNICVTDYEEQYLLKFGWDIDCDNTEIEGSDMVIINKCMLTENYYGDDAYLYFVNFDSIPWDYISENLIKIYENDEFVLFVK
;
A
#
# COMPACT_ATOMS: atom_id res chain seq x y z
N MET A 1 -32.58 -37.70 25.67
CA MET A 1 -32.52 -36.52 26.53
C MET A 1 -31.07 -36.08 26.58
N LEU A 2 -30.68 -35.18 25.71
CA LEU A 2 -29.37 -34.56 25.67
C LEU A 2 -29.58 -33.10 26.07
N THR A 3 -28.99 -32.76 27.19
CA THR A 3 -29.04 -31.43 27.81
C THR A 3 -28.30 -30.45 26.93
N GLU A 4 -29.03 -29.54 26.29
CA GLU A 4 -28.44 -28.33 25.68
C GLU A 4 -27.85 -27.47 26.78
N SER A 5 -26.51 -27.44 26.81
CA SER A 5 -25.76 -26.50 27.63
C SER A 5 -25.88 -25.11 27.00
N ASN A 6 -26.65 -24.26 27.65
CA ASN A 6 -26.71 -22.83 27.44
C ASN A 6 -25.29 -22.23 27.58
N LYS A 7 -24.53 -22.09 26.47
CA LYS A 7 -23.39 -21.18 26.43
C LYS A 7 -23.93 -19.75 26.36
N LYS A 8 -24.04 -19.11 27.53
CA LYS A 8 -24.14 -17.65 27.61
C LYS A 8 -23.04 -17.06 26.76
N GLU A 9 -23.40 -16.28 25.75
CA GLU A 9 -22.46 -15.44 25.05
C GLU A 9 -21.76 -14.55 26.10
N LYS A 10 -20.48 -14.84 26.37
CA LYS A 10 -19.64 -13.97 27.19
C LYS A 10 -19.50 -12.65 26.45
N GLY A 11 -19.93 -11.57 27.06
CA GLY A 11 -19.71 -10.23 26.57
C GLY A 11 -18.23 -9.98 26.27
N PHE A 12 -17.94 -9.13 25.30
CA PHE A 12 -16.59 -8.74 24.93
C PHE A 12 -15.85 -8.13 26.13
N ASN A 13 -14.85 -8.84 26.63
CA ASN A 13 -14.00 -8.36 27.71
C ASN A 13 -12.60 -8.07 27.15
N ILE A 14 -12.23 -6.80 27.13
CA ILE A 14 -10.93 -6.34 26.62
C ILE A 14 -9.77 -7.04 27.32
N LEU A 15 -9.87 -7.31 28.63
CA LEU A 15 -8.82 -7.94 29.41
C LEU A 15 -8.57 -9.41 29.02
N GLU A 16 -9.59 -10.10 28.50
CA GLU A 16 -9.43 -11.47 27.99
C GLU A 16 -8.70 -11.54 26.64
N HIS A 17 -8.56 -10.41 25.96
CA HIS A 17 -7.90 -10.29 24.64
C HIS A 17 -6.49 -9.76 24.71
N LEU A 18 -5.97 -9.47 25.91
CA LEU A 18 -4.58 -9.04 26.06
C LEU A 18 -3.61 -10.19 25.71
N PRO A 19 -2.49 -9.87 25.03
CA PRO A 19 -1.49 -10.87 24.68
C PRO A 19 -0.93 -11.54 25.94
N SER A 20 -1.06 -12.85 26.02
CA SER A 20 -0.54 -13.64 27.15
C SER A 20 0.84 -14.24 26.89
N LYS A 21 1.34 -14.17 25.65
CA LYS A 21 2.61 -14.76 25.21
C LYS A 21 3.68 -13.71 24.97
N PRO A 22 4.97 -14.01 25.20
CA PRO A 22 6.09 -13.07 25.01
C PRO A 22 6.12 -12.43 23.64
N GLU A 23 5.94 -13.22 22.57
CA GLU A 23 5.91 -12.73 21.21
C GLU A 23 4.76 -11.74 20.97
N SER A 24 3.55 -12.07 21.45
CA SER A 24 2.38 -11.19 21.29
C SER A 24 2.55 -9.88 22.05
N ILE A 25 3.19 -9.90 23.21
CA ILE A 25 3.54 -8.69 23.98
C ILE A 25 4.55 -7.87 23.18
N ALA A 26 5.62 -8.49 22.66
CA ALA A 26 6.62 -7.82 21.87
C ALA A 26 6.02 -7.16 20.62
N VAL A 27 5.15 -7.89 19.89
CA VAL A 27 4.44 -7.34 18.72
C VAL A 27 3.57 -6.15 19.11
N THR A 28 2.83 -6.25 20.22
CA THR A 28 1.95 -5.15 20.67
C THR A 28 2.77 -3.90 21.00
N LEU A 29 3.87 -4.06 21.74
CA LEU A 29 4.77 -2.96 22.09
C LEU A 29 5.42 -2.35 20.83
N PHE A 30 5.83 -3.19 19.88
CA PHE A 30 6.38 -2.74 18.62
C PHE A 30 5.35 -1.93 17.80
N ILE A 31 4.10 -2.40 17.71
CA ILE A 31 3.03 -1.69 17.01
C ILE A 31 2.74 -0.35 17.70
N ILE A 32 2.75 -0.29 19.02
CA ILE A 32 2.59 0.98 19.76
C ILE A 32 3.75 1.94 19.45
N ALA A 33 5.00 1.45 19.45
CA ALA A 33 6.16 2.26 19.10
C ALA A 33 6.08 2.78 17.65
N MET A 34 5.69 1.91 16.70
CA MET A 34 5.49 2.31 15.30
C MET A 34 4.33 3.29 15.14
N ALA A 35 3.24 3.13 15.91
CA ALA A 35 2.13 4.08 15.90
C ALA A 35 2.57 5.47 16.37
N ALA A 36 3.36 5.55 17.45
CA ALA A 36 3.93 6.81 17.92
C ALA A 36 4.88 7.43 16.87
N TYR A 37 5.72 6.62 16.24
CA TYR A 37 6.64 7.05 15.19
C TYR A 37 5.91 7.54 13.93
N TYR A 38 4.89 6.82 13.46
CA TYR A 38 4.08 7.26 12.31
C TYR A 38 3.27 8.51 12.64
N PHE A 39 2.75 8.64 13.87
CA PHE A 39 2.06 9.84 14.29
C PHE A 39 2.98 11.07 14.25
N TRP A 40 4.19 10.93 14.82
CA TRP A 40 5.19 11.98 14.78
C TRP A 40 5.52 12.39 13.33
N ARG A 41 5.77 11.44 12.44
CA ARG A 41 6.01 11.73 11.03
C ARG A 41 4.81 12.37 10.35
N MET A 42 3.58 11.92 10.66
CA MET A 42 2.37 12.47 10.08
C MET A 42 2.24 13.97 10.28
N VAL A 43 2.63 14.46 11.46
CA VAL A 43 2.46 15.88 11.83
C VAL A 43 3.72 16.73 11.62
N THR A 44 4.89 16.14 11.40
CA THR A 44 6.15 16.87 11.27
C THR A 44 6.70 16.94 9.85
N LEU A 45 6.39 15.95 9.00
CA LEU A 45 6.86 15.97 7.62
C LEU A 45 6.00 16.89 6.78
N THR A 46 6.66 17.75 6.01
CA THR A 46 6.01 18.61 5.02
C THR A 46 5.21 17.75 4.02
N PRO A 47 3.96 18.08 3.71
CA PRO A 47 3.20 17.36 2.71
C PRO A 47 3.81 17.52 1.31
N TRP A 48 3.79 16.47 0.55
CA TRP A 48 4.24 16.43 -0.83
C TRP A 48 3.20 17.07 -1.77
N TYR A 49 3.64 17.58 -2.92
CA TYR A 49 2.77 18.22 -3.91
C TYR A 49 1.51 17.42 -4.24
N ASP A 50 1.65 16.13 -4.55
CA ASP A 50 0.49 15.25 -4.82
C ASP A 50 -0.51 15.18 -3.66
N GLU A 51 -0.03 15.30 -2.41
CA GLU A 51 -0.88 15.33 -1.21
C GLU A 51 -1.62 16.67 -1.13
N LEU A 52 -0.90 17.77 -1.31
CA LEU A 52 -1.46 19.13 -1.28
C LEU A 52 -2.50 19.31 -2.38
N TYR A 53 -2.17 18.88 -3.60
CA TYR A 53 -3.12 18.87 -4.71
C TYR A 53 -4.39 18.08 -4.37
N THR A 54 -4.24 16.86 -3.85
CA THR A 54 -5.38 16.02 -3.43
C THR A 54 -6.20 16.69 -2.34
N TYR A 55 -5.54 17.34 -1.38
CA TYR A 55 -6.22 18.03 -0.28
C TYR A 55 -7.08 19.20 -0.78
N TYR A 56 -6.49 20.15 -1.50
CA TYR A 56 -7.20 21.34 -1.95
C TYR A 56 -8.17 21.09 -3.09
N THR A 57 -7.88 20.15 -3.96
CA THR A 57 -8.76 19.83 -5.09
C THR A 57 -9.97 18.99 -4.67
N PHE A 58 -9.81 18.07 -3.71
CA PHE A 58 -10.86 17.08 -3.38
C PHE A 58 -11.22 17.05 -1.91
N ILE A 59 -10.27 16.85 -0.98
CA ILE A 59 -10.54 16.56 0.43
C ILE A 59 -11.22 17.74 1.13
N SER A 60 -10.64 18.92 1.03
CA SER A 60 -11.15 20.14 1.69
C SER A 60 -12.53 20.58 1.18
N LYS A 61 -12.94 20.12 0.01
CA LYS A 61 -14.26 20.41 -0.57
C LYS A 61 -15.35 19.45 -0.07
N GLY A 62 -14.98 18.49 0.76
CA GLY A 62 -15.90 17.57 1.42
C GLY A 62 -16.11 16.22 0.71
N PRO A 63 -16.69 15.24 1.42
CA PRO A 63 -16.74 13.86 0.96
C PRO A 63 -17.61 13.65 -0.29
N VAL A 64 -18.68 14.43 -0.46
CA VAL A 64 -19.53 14.33 -1.66
C VAL A 64 -18.76 14.81 -2.89
N TYR A 65 -18.08 15.95 -2.76
CA TYR A 65 -17.25 16.47 -3.86
C TYR A 65 -16.16 15.49 -4.24
N ALA A 66 -15.42 14.95 -3.27
CA ALA A 66 -14.39 13.95 -3.50
C ALA A 66 -14.90 12.70 -4.23
N ALA A 67 -16.16 12.28 -3.94
CA ALA A 67 -16.76 11.08 -4.51
C ALA A 67 -17.17 11.23 -5.98
N ILE A 68 -17.47 12.45 -6.44
CA ILE A 68 -18.04 12.70 -7.77
C ILE A 68 -17.07 13.36 -8.75
N HIS A 69 -15.89 13.79 -8.29
CA HIS A 69 -14.91 14.47 -9.13
C HIS A 69 -13.68 13.62 -9.37
N TRP A 70 -13.33 13.47 -10.62
CA TRP A 70 -12.13 12.76 -11.03
C TRP A 70 -11.48 13.43 -12.24
N PRO A 71 -11.10 14.70 -12.15
CA PRO A 71 -10.63 15.49 -13.30
C PRO A 71 -9.31 14.96 -13.86
N VAL A 72 -8.46 14.35 -12.99
CA VAL A 72 -7.17 13.77 -13.36
C VAL A 72 -6.92 12.46 -12.62
N PRO A 73 -6.02 11.57 -13.09
CA PRO A 73 -5.72 10.29 -12.43
C PRO A 73 -5.16 10.41 -11.00
N ASN A 74 -4.96 11.62 -10.51
CA ASN A 74 -4.42 11.89 -9.17
C ASN A 74 -5.42 11.65 -8.03
N ASN A 75 -6.74 11.71 -8.29
CA ASN A 75 -7.73 11.42 -7.26
C ASN A 75 -7.82 9.94 -6.95
N HIS A 76 -7.35 9.52 -5.80
CA HIS A 76 -7.62 8.21 -5.21
C HIS A 76 -8.99 8.23 -4.54
N VAL A 77 -10.07 8.11 -5.32
CA VAL A 77 -11.43 8.48 -4.91
C VAL A 77 -11.83 7.90 -3.56
N GLY A 78 -11.69 6.58 -3.36
CA GLY A 78 -12.04 5.94 -2.10
C GLY A 78 -11.22 6.48 -0.91
N TYR A 79 -9.96 6.84 -1.14
CA TYR A 79 -9.11 7.48 -0.14
C TYR A 79 -9.59 8.91 0.16
N SER A 80 -9.77 9.71 -0.87
CA SER A 80 -10.16 11.12 -0.74
C SER A 80 -11.50 11.28 -0.01
N VAL A 81 -12.46 10.37 -0.25
CA VAL A 81 -13.75 10.35 0.46
C VAL A 81 -13.56 10.11 1.96
N LEU A 82 -12.78 9.09 2.36
CA LEU A 82 -12.53 8.83 3.78
C LEU A 82 -11.73 9.95 4.44
N SER A 83 -10.76 10.49 3.73
CA SER A 83 -9.95 11.62 4.19
C SER A 83 -10.81 12.87 4.37
N ALA A 84 -11.73 13.16 3.46
CA ALA A 84 -12.67 14.28 3.60
C ALA A 84 -13.62 14.11 4.80
N ILE A 85 -13.98 12.87 5.15
CA ILE A 85 -14.73 12.60 6.40
C ILE A 85 -13.85 12.90 7.63
N MET A 86 -12.58 12.52 7.61
CA MET A 86 -11.66 12.82 8.70
C MET A 86 -11.34 14.30 8.82
N ASP A 87 -11.34 15.04 7.72
CA ASP A 87 -11.12 16.49 7.66
C ASP A 87 -12.22 17.28 8.37
N LEU A 88 -13.40 16.70 8.57
CA LEU A 88 -14.46 17.28 9.41
C LEU A 88 -14.02 17.48 10.87
N SER A 89 -12.91 16.89 11.29
CA SER A 89 -12.29 17.17 12.60
C SER A 89 -11.72 18.59 12.72
N GLY A 90 -11.56 19.30 11.62
CA GLY A 90 -10.97 20.65 11.56
C GLY A 90 -9.44 20.66 11.66
N ASN A 91 -8.78 19.52 11.48
CA ASN A 91 -7.32 19.41 11.43
C ASN A 91 -6.86 18.86 10.09
N SER A 92 -6.18 19.68 9.30
CA SER A 92 -5.76 19.36 7.93
C SER A 92 -4.80 18.17 7.84
N TYR A 93 -3.91 17.97 8.83
CA TYR A 93 -3.03 16.80 8.87
C TYR A 93 -3.81 15.50 9.10
N ILE A 94 -4.82 15.54 9.99
CA ILE A 94 -5.71 14.39 10.21
C ILE A 94 -6.58 14.16 8.98
N GLY A 95 -7.13 15.20 8.39
CA GLY A 95 -7.89 15.15 7.13
C GLY A 95 -7.06 14.52 6.02
N LEU A 96 -5.86 15.02 5.79
CA LEU A 96 -5.00 14.56 4.70
C LEU A 96 -4.44 13.15 4.93
N ARG A 97 -3.88 12.86 6.11
CA ARG A 97 -3.02 11.68 6.37
C ARG A 97 -3.60 10.66 7.35
N GLY A 98 -4.65 11.01 8.08
CA GLY A 98 -5.20 10.16 9.14
C GLY A 98 -5.64 8.78 8.66
N VAL A 99 -6.19 8.67 7.45
CA VAL A 99 -6.57 7.38 6.85
C VAL A 99 -5.35 6.50 6.62
N SER A 100 -4.27 7.04 6.04
CA SER A 100 -3.01 6.29 5.84
C SER A 100 -2.42 5.83 7.17
N TYR A 101 -2.37 6.72 8.17
CA TYR A 101 -1.89 6.42 9.51
C TYR A 101 -2.64 5.26 10.16
N ILE A 102 -3.98 5.30 10.18
CA ILE A 102 -4.79 4.22 10.76
C ILE A 102 -4.55 2.91 9.99
N CYS A 103 -4.58 2.97 8.67
CA CYS A 103 -4.34 1.81 7.81
C CYS A 103 -2.94 1.21 8.02
N ALA A 104 -1.91 2.02 8.23
CA ALA A 104 -0.56 1.55 8.50
C ALA A 104 -0.52 0.69 9.77
N ILE A 105 -1.15 1.14 10.85
CA ILE A 105 -1.23 0.38 12.11
C ILE A 105 -2.03 -0.91 11.91
N VAL A 106 -3.19 -0.82 11.24
CA VAL A 106 -4.03 -1.99 10.93
C VAL A 106 -3.26 -3.01 10.10
N ASN A 107 -2.46 -2.57 9.13
CA ASN A 107 -1.64 -3.45 8.30
C ASN A 107 -0.64 -4.26 9.13
N LEU A 108 0.04 -3.66 10.12
CA LEU A 108 0.95 -4.39 11.02
C LEU A 108 0.21 -5.50 11.79
N VAL A 109 -1.00 -5.20 12.28
CA VAL A 109 -1.85 -6.19 12.98
C VAL A 109 -2.29 -7.31 12.04
N LEU A 110 -2.73 -6.97 10.83
CA LEU A 110 -3.20 -7.95 9.84
C LEU A 110 -2.06 -8.86 9.36
N ILE A 111 -0.87 -8.31 9.12
CA ILE A 111 0.32 -9.08 8.74
C ILE A 111 0.68 -10.07 9.85
N TYR A 112 0.70 -9.63 11.12
CA TYR A 112 0.94 -10.52 12.25
C TYR A 112 -0.07 -11.68 12.31
N LYS A 113 -1.36 -11.37 12.16
CA LYS A 113 -2.43 -12.38 12.16
C LYS A 113 -2.29 -13.38 11.01
N ILE A 114 -1.98 -12.90 9.80
CA ILE A 114 -1.78 -13.77 8.64
C ILE A 114 -0.54 -14.64 8.84
N ALA A 115 0.60 -14.03 9.17
CA ALA A 115 1.85 -14.75 9.39
C ALA A 115 1.72 -15.79 10.51
N GLY A 116 1.01 -15.47 11.60
CA GLY A 116 0.77 -16.38 12.72
C GLY A 116 -0.05 -17.63 12.38
N LYS A 117 -0.78 -17.64 11.25
CA LYS A 117 -1.48 -18.83 10.75
C LYS A 117 -0.57 -19.80 9.98
N TYR A 118 0.57 -19.34 9.46
CA TYR A 118 1.39 -20.09 8.51
C TYR A 118 2.86 -20.28 8.93
N MET A 119 3.35 -19.44 9.84
CA MET A 119 4.74 -19.42 10.25
C MET A 119 4.92 -19.84 11.70
N SER A 120 6.07 -20.43 11.98
CA SER A 120 6.46 -20.95 13.28
C SER A 120 7.45 -20.01 13.99
N TYR A 121 7.75 -20.31 15.24
CA TYR A 121 8.69 -19.54 16.06
C TYR A 121 8.31 -18.05 16.13
N TRP A 122 9.30 -17.17 16.11
CA TRP A 122 9.15 -15.72 16.09
C TRP A 122 9.00 -15.13 14.66
N MET A 123 8.78 -15.98 13.65
CA MET A 123 8.64 -15.54 12.26
C MET A 123 7.45 -14.60 12.02
N PRO A 124 6.29 -14.75 12.68
CA PRO A 124 5.21 -13.76 12.54
C PRO A 124 5.64 -12.36 12.94
N PHE A 125 6.38 -12.22 14.06
CA PHE A 125 6.90 -10.93 14.48
C PHE A 125 8.01 -10.42 13.53
N ALA A 126 8.93 -11.29 13.10
CA ALA A 126 9.96 -10.95 12.14
C ALA A 126 9.34 -10.41 10.82
N THR A 127 8.22 -10.99 10.36
CA THR A 127 7.50 -10.50 9.18
C THR A 127 7.02 -9.06 9.37
N VAL A 128 6.47 -8.74 10.54
CA VAL A 128 6.03 -7.38 10.86
C VAL A 128 7.19 -6.40 10.88
N ILE A 129 8.31 -6.76 11.52
CA ILE A 129 9.53 -5.92 11.58
C ILE A 129 10.07 -5.66 10.17
N ILE A 130 10.23 -6.71 9.35
CA ILE A 130 10.78 -6.59 8.00
C ILE A 130 9.87 -5.71 7.13
N TYR A 131 8.53 -5.92 7.20
CA TYR A 131 7.57 -5.09 6.49
C TYR A 131 7.68 -3.61 6.92
N ALA A 132 7.66 -3.34 8.22
CA ALA A 132 7.82 -2.00 8.76
C ALA A 132 9.18 -1.37 8.44
N GLY A 133 10.20 -2.18 8.18
CA GLY A 133 11.54 -1.73 7.81
C GLY A 133 11.70 -1.26 6.36
N PHE A 134 10.73 -1.52 5.48
CA PHE A 134 10.82 -1.05 4.10
C PHE A 134 10.55 0.45 3.98
N ARG A 135 11.40 1.14 3.22
CA ARG A 135 11.30 2.56 2.98
C ARG A 135 9.93 2.94 2.39
N ILE A 136 9.54 2.30 1.30
CA ILE A 136 8.25 2.55 0.64
C ILE A 136 7.05 2.41 1.59
N VAL A 137 7.11 1.45 2.54
CA VAL A 137 6.06 1.25 3.54
C VAL A 137 6.03 2.41 4.52
N ASN A 138 7.20 2.85 4.98
CA ASN A 138 7.31 3.98 5.90
C ASN A 138 6.85 5.28 5.27
N ASP A 139 7.26 5.53 4.03
CA ASP A 139 6.87 6.73 3.30
C ASP A 139 5.34 6.79 3.12
N LEU A 140 4.74 5.72 2.61
CA LEU A 140 3.31 5.65 2.35
C LEU A 140 2.45 5.52 3.61
N SER A 141 3.02 5.13 4.76
CA SER A 141 2.30 5.05 6.04
C SER A 141 1.78 6.39 6.52
N VAL A 142 2.42 7.47 6.13
CA VAL A 142 2.06 8.84 6.54
C VAL A 142 1.73 9.74 5.34
N GLN A 143 1.87 9.25 4.12
CA GLN A 143 1.54 10.00 2.91
C GLN A 143 0.03 9.99 2.67
N GLY A 144 -0.53 11.14 2.30
CA GLY A 144 -1.95 11.35 2.03
C GLY A 144 -2.42 10.73 0.71
N ARG A 145 -2.15 9.42 0.52
CA ARG A 145 -2.43 8.68 -0.72
C ARG A 145 -3.04 7.31 -0.43
N GLY A 146 -3.80 6.77 -1.37
CA GLY A 146 -4.59 5.54 -1.20
C GLY A 146 -3.81 4.23 -1.07
N TYR A 147 -2.49 4.21 -1.25
CA TYR A 147 -1.71 2.96 -1.35
C TYR A 147 -1.72 2.11 -0.07
N THR A 148 -1.64 2.77 1.09
CA THR A 148 -1.67 2.08 2.40
C THR A 148 -3.04 1.49 2.68
N LEU A 149 -4.11 2.20 2.31
CA LEU A 149 -5.49 1.71 2.39
C LEU A 149 -5.73 0.54 1.40
N ALA A 150 -5.21 0.60 0.18
CA ALA A 150 -5.27 -0.50 -0.77
C ALA A 150 -4.56 -1.76 -0.23
N THR A 151 -3.43 -1.59 0.48
CA THR A 151 -2.74 -2.69 1.18
C THR A 151 -3.59 -3.27 2.31
N THR A 152 -4.34 -2.43 3.05
CA THR A 152 -5.31 -2.91 4.06
C THR A 152 -6.40 -3.77 3.42
N CYS A 153 -6.93 -3.33 2.28
CA CYS A 153 -7.90 -4.11 1.49
C CYS A 153 -7.30 -5.46 1.03
N PHE A 154 -6.07 -5.46 0.53
CA PHE A 154 -5.36 -6.68 0.15
C PHE A 154 -5.22 -7.67 1.31
N LEU A 155 -4.75 -7.22 2.46
CA LEU A 155 -4.58 -8.06 3.65
C LEU A 155 -5.91 -8.60 4.18
N THR A 156 -6.95 -7.77 4.18
CA THR A 156 -8.31 -8.20 4.57
C THR A 156 -8.85 -9.23 3.60
N ALA A 157 -8.65 -9.04 2.29
CA ALA A 157 -9.04 -10.01 1.27
C ALA A 157 -8.30 -11.35 1.45
N ILE A 158 -7.01 -11.35 1.80
CA ILE A 158 -6.24 -12.56 2.12
C ILE A 158 -6.89 -13.29 3.31
N LEU A 159 -7.20 -12.60 4.41
CA LEU A 159 -7.83 -13.23 5.58
C LEU A 159 -9.19 -13.84 5.23
N CYS A 160 -10.03 -13.12 4.49
CA CYS A 160 -11.30 -13.64 4.03
C CYS A 160 -11.13 -14.86 3.13
N LEU A 161 -10.15 -14.83 2.20
CA LEU A 161 -9.87 -15.96 1.32
C LEU A 161 -9.39 -17.19 2.08
N ILE A 162 -8.56 -17.00 3.11
CA ILE A 162 -8.16 -18.08 4.02
C ILE A 162 -9.38 -18.72 4.66
N ASP A 163 -10.28 -17.93 5.22
CA ASP A 163 -11.47 -18.43 5.86
C ASP A 163 -12.42 -19.12 4.85
N ILE A 164 -12.58 -18.57 3.64
CA ILE A 164 -13.38 -19.19 2.57
C ILE A 164 -12.81 -20.57 2.19
N CYS A 165 -11.51 -20.67 2.01
CA CYS A 165 -10.88 -21.90 1.56
C CYS A 165 -10.77 -22.95 2.66
N MET A 166 -10.43 -22.55 3.89
CA MET A 166 -10.03 -23.48 4.96
C MET A 166 -11.18 -23.87 5.90
N MET A 167 -12.15 -22.98 6.18
CA MET A 167 -13.22 -23.30 7.13
C MET A 167 -14.27 -24.25 6.54
N GLY A 168 -14.84 -25.15 7.35
CA GLY A 168 -15.89 -26.08 6.93
C GLY A 168 -17.17 -25.34 6.50
N LYS A 169 -17.70 -24.48 7.37
CA LYS A 169 -18.84 -23.58 7.08
C LYS A 169 -18.34 -22.14 7.07
N VAL A 170 -18.52 -21.47 5.95
CA VAL A 170 -18.14 -20.06 5.75
C VAL A 170 -19.36 -19.18 6.03
N LYS A 171 -19.19 -18.14 6.85
CA LYS A 171 -20.24 -17.16 7.11
C LYS A 171 -20.43 -16.25 5.88
N LEU A 172 -21.67 -15.84 5.62
CA LEU A 172 -21.96 -14.88 4.55
C LEU A 172 -21.17 -13.57 4.72
N SER A 173 -20.98 -13.11 5.96
CA SER A 173 -20.18 -11.91 6.26
C SER A 173 -18.75 -12.00 5.73
N THR A 174 -18.13 -13.18 5.70
CA THR A 174 -16.79 -13.37 5.14
C THR A 174 -16.76 -13.09 3.63
N TYR A 175 -17.78 -13.57 2.90
CA TYR A 175 -17.90 -13.25 1.46
C TYR A 175 -18.18 -11.76 1.23
N VAL A 176 -19.02 -11.16 2.06
CA VAL A 176 -19.30 -9.71 1.98
C VAL A 176 -18.03 -8.89 2.21
N TRP A 177 -17.25 -9.19 3.25
CA TRP A 177 -15.98 -8.51 3.49
C TRP A 177 -14.96 -8.77 2.39
N PHE A 178 -14.95 -9.96 1.79
CA PHE A 178 -14.11 -10.24 0.63
C PHE A 178 -14.49 -9.36 -0.56
N VAL A 179 -15.78 -9.28 -0.90
CA VAL A 179 -16.30 -8.41 -1.97
C VAL A 179 -15.95 -6.94 -1.71
N ILE A 180 -16.22 -6.46 -0.48
CA ILE A 180 -15.87 -5.07 -0.10
C ILE A 180 -14.38 -4.81 -0.27
N SER A 181 -13.53 -5.73 0.20
CA SER A 181 -12.08 -5.55 0.12
C SER A 181 -11.57 -5.50 -1.32
N LEU A 182 -12.11 -6.34 -2.22
CA LEU A 182 -11.74 -6.32 -3.63
C LEU A 182 -12.23 -5.05 -4.33
N SER A 183 -13.51 -4.73 -4.17
CA SER A 183 -14.13 -3.58 -4.85
C SER A 183 -13.61 -2.25 -4.33
N TYR A 184 -13.44 -2.13 -3.01
CA TYR A 184 -12.93 -0.90 -2.42
C TYR A 184 -11.43 -0.70 -2.73
N GLY A 185 -10.64 -1.77 -2.75
CA GLY A 185 -9.24 -1.71 -3.19
C GLY A 185 -9.11 -1.14 -4.61
N LEU A 186 -9.96 -1.59 -5.55
CA LEU A 186 -10.01 -1.05 -6.90
C LEU A 186 -10.51 0.40 -6.95
N TYR A 187 -11.46 0.77 -6.10
CA TYR A 187 -12.00 2.13 -6.00
C TYR A 187 -11.01 3.13 -5.37
N VAL A 188 -10.19 2.65 -4.44
CA VAL A 188 -9.09 3.44 -3.84
C VAL A 188 -7.98 3.69 -4.87
N VAL A 189 -7.47 2.62 -5.49
CA VAL A 189 -6.42 2.69 -6.50
C VAL A 189 -6.69 1.63 -7.58
N PRO A 190 -6.98 2.01 -8.84
CA PRO A 190 -7.26 1.05 -9.91
C PRO A 190 -6.15 0.02 -10.13
N THR A 191 -4.89 0.38 -9.85
CA THR A 191 -3.74 -0.54 -9.93
C THR A 191 -3.82 -1.70 -8.92
N SER A 192 -4.78 -1.70 -8.01
CA SER A 192 -5.10 -2.86 -7.16
C SER A 192 -5.43 -4.12 -7.97
N ILE A 193 -5.72 -3.99 -9.25
CA ILE A 193 -5.87 -5.12 -10.17
C ILE A 193 -4.67 -6.08 -10.14
N TYR A 194 -3.46 -5.58 -9.86
CA TYR A 194 -2.24 -6.36 -9.75
C TYR A 194 -2.24 -7.37 -8.59
N TRP A 195 -3.08 -7.20 -7.59
CA TRP A 195 -3.26 -8.17 -6.50
C TRP A 195 -4.66 -8.79 -6.46
N VAL A 196 -5.69 -8.10 -6.95
CA VAL A 196 -7.08 -8.61 -6.98
C VAL A 196 -7.19 -9.86 -7.85
N ILE A 197 -6.68 -9.80 -9.09
CA ILE A 197 -6.75 -10.92 -10.02
C ILE A 197 -5.96 -12.14 -9.51
N PRO A 198 -4.65 -12.02 -9.18
CA PRO A 198 -3.89 -13.19 -8.76
C PRO A 198 -4.37 -13.77 -7.43
N LEU A 199 -4.94 -12.97 -6.54
CA LEU A 199 -5.55 -13.46 -5.29
C LEU A 199 -6.76 -14.35 -5.58
N CYS A 200 -7.64 -13.93 -6.49
CA CYS A 200 -8.78 -14.73 -6.93
C CYS A 200 -8.34 -16.02 -7.65
N ILE A 201 -7.31 -15.93 -8.49
CA ILE A 201 -6.72 -17.10 -9.18
C ILE A 201 -6.17 -18.08 -8.14
N ALA A 202 -5.42 -17.62 -7.15
CA ALA A 202 -4.83 -18.49 -6.12
C ALA A 202 -5.90 -19.26 -5.33
N GLY A 203 -6.96 -18.57 -4.89
CA GLY A 203 -8.10 -19.20 -4.22
C GLY A 203 -8.83 -20.19 -5.11
N GLY A 204 -9.08 -19.80 -6.37
CA GLY A 204 -9.71 -20.68 -7.37
C GLY A 204 -8.90 -21.94 -7.64
N LEU A 205 -7.59 -21.82 -7.86
CA LEU A 205 -6.66 -22.94 -8.06
C LEU A 205 -6.63 -23.87 -6.84
N TYR A 206 -6.56 -23.30 -5.63
CA TYR A 206 -6.58 -24.09 -4.40
C TYR A 206 -7.84 -24.94 -4.29
N LEU A 207 -9.02 -24.33 -4.49
CA LEU A 207 -10.30 -25.03 -4.41
C LEU A 207 -10.47 -26.06 -5.54
N LEU A 208 -10.08 -25.73 -6.77
CA LEU A 208 -10.17 -26.62 -7.91
C LEU A 208 -9.28 -27.86 -7.73
N ILE A 209 -8.01 -27.69 -7.36
CA ILE A 209 -7.07 -28.79 -7.20
C ILE A 209 -7.51 -29.72 -6.05
N ASN A 210 -7.96 -29.15 -4.92
CA ASN A 210 -8.50 -29.98 -3.83
C ASN A 210 -9.80 -30.69 -4.20
N GLY A 211 -10.66 -30.06 -5.00
CA GLY A 211 -11.84 -30.70 -5.56
C GLY A 211 -11.52 -31.88 -6.46
N LEU A 212 -10.53 -31.71 -7.36
CA LEU A 212 -10.06 -32.77 -8.27
C LEU A 212 -9.39 -33.93 -7.54
N ARG A 213 -8.71 -33.67 -6.44
CA ARG A 213 -8.05 -34.71 -5.63
C ARG A 213 -9.02 -35.52 -4.78
N THR A 214 -10.05 -34.86 -4.26
CA THR A 214 -11.06 -35.52 -3.41
C THR A 214 -12.07 -36.31 -4.21
N LYS A 215 -12.47 -35.82 -5.38
CA LYS A 215 -13.41 -36.51 -6.28
C LYS A 215 -12.98 -36.25 -7.72
N GLY A 216 -12.75 -37.32 -8.48
CA GLY A 216 -12.43 -37.20 -9.91
C GLY A 216 -13.55 -36.49 -10.68
N VAL A 217 -13.20 -35.76 -11.76
CA VAL A 217 -14.16 -35.02 -12.62
C VAL A 217 -15.31 -35.88 -13.14
N LYS A 218 -15.06 -37.19 -13.31
CA LYS A 218 -16.05 -38.19 -13.78
C LYS A 218 -17.06 -38.61 -12.69
N ASP A 219 -16.80 -38.29 -11.42
CA ASP A 219 -17.72 -38.60 -10.32
C ASP A 219 -18.94 -37.71 -10.36
N LYS A 220 -20.13 -38.32 -10.31
CA LYS A 220 -21.42 -37.60 -10.30
C LYS A 220 -21.55 -36.58 -9.18
N GLY A 221 -20.73 -36.69 -8.11
CA GLY A 221 -20.70 -35.78 -6.96
C GLY A 221 -19.59 -34.70 -7.02
N PHE A 222 -18.82 -34.57 -8.10
CA PHE A 222 -17.75 -33.59 -8.20
C PHE A 222 -18.25 -32.15 -8.03
N TRP A 223 -19.24 -31.75 -8.82
CA TRP A 223 -19.82 -30.40 -8.83
C TRP A 223 -20.59 -30.02 -7.56
N THR A 224 -20.98 -30.99 -6.75
CA THR A 224 -21.67 -30.82 -5.46
C THR A 224 -20.72 -30.98 -4.26
N SER A 225 -19.45 -31.25 -4.50
CA SER A 225 -18.45 -31.32 -3.44
C SER A 225 -18.27 -29.97 -2.75
N SER A 226 -17.89 -30.00 -1.47
CA SER A 226 -17.68 -28.77 -0.67
C SER A 226 -16.71 -27.80 -1.34
N TYR A 227 -15.65 -28.30 -1.96
CA TYR A 227 -14.67 -27.46 -2.67
C TYR A 227 -15.26 -26.76 -3.90
N MET A 228 -16.06 -27.50 -4.69
CA MET A 228 -16.68 -26.91 -5.89
C MET A 228 -17.81 -25.93 -5.54
N LEU A 229 -18.54 -26.16 -4.46
CA LEU A 229 -19.53 -25.19 -3.95
C LEU A 229 -18.84 -23.90 -3.50
N LYS A 230 -17.71 -24.01 -2.78
CA LYS A 230 -16.91 -22.84 -2.39
C LYS A 230 -16.32 -22.12 -3.60
N LEU A 231 -15.86 -22.86 -4.62
CA LEU A 231 -15.37 -22.27 -5.87
C LEU A 231 -16.46 -21.48 -6.58
N LYS A 232 -17.67 -22.03 -6.70
CA LYS A 232 -18.83 -21.30 -7.25
C LYS A 232 -19.11 -20.02 -6.45
N SER A 233 -19.11 -20.10 -5.12
CA SER A 233 -19.31 -18.93 -4.26
C SER A 233 -18.19 -17.90 -4.42
N LEU A 234 -16.94 -18.33 -4.60
CA LEU A 234 -15.80 -17.43 -4.85
C LEU A 234 -15.94 -16.71 -6.20
N VAL A 235 -16.36 -17.42 -7.25
CA VAL A 235 -16.63 -16.82 -8.56
C VAL A 235 -17.76 -15.79 -8.47
N ILE A 236 -18.86 -16.14 -7.78
CA ILE A 236 -19.96 -15.19 -7.54
C ILE A 236 -19.45 -13.96 -6.79
N ALA A 237 -18.64 -14.13 -5.74
CA ALA A 237 -18.07 -13.02 -5.00
C ALA A 237 -17.18 -12.14 -5.89
N GLY A 238 -16.38 -12.72 -6.79
CA GLY A 238 -15.57 -11.98 -7.76
C GLY A 238 -16.44 -11.16 -8.73
N VAL A 239 -17.52 -11.74 -9.26
CA VAL A 239 -18.49 -11.03 -10.11
C VAL A 239 -19.18 -9.90 -9.33
N CYS A 240 -19.61 -10.16 -8.09
CA CYS A 240 -20.19 -9.13 -7.23
C CYS A 240 -19.20 -7.99 -6.97
N ALA A 241 -17.92 -8.29 -6.73
CA ALA A 241 -16.90 -7.25 -6.55
C ALA A 241 -16.75 -6.39 -7.80
N MET A 242 -16.72 -6.98 -8.99
CA MET A 242 -16.69 -6.26 -10.26
C MET A 242 -17.91 -5.34 -10.41
N LEU A 243 -19.11 -5.84 -10.14
CA LEU A 243 -20.34 -5.06 -10.24
C LEU A 243 -20.36 -3.91 -9.22
N VAL A 244 -19.95 -4.15 -7.98
CA VAL A 244 -19.85 -3.09 -6.95
C VAL A 244 -18.84 -2.02 -7.39
N THR A 245 -17.70 -2.41 -7.94
CA THR A 245 -16.70 -1.47 -8.46
C THR A 245 -17.30 -0.61 -9.57
N LEU A 246 -18.01 -1.21 -10.53
CA LEU A 246 -18.69 -0.46 -11.60
C LEU A 246 -19.74 0.51 -11.05
N VAL A 247 -20.51 0.10 -10.04
CA VAL A 247 -21.49 0.98 -9.37
C VAL A 247 -20.79 2.18 -8.70
N LEU A 248 -19.69 1.97 -8.02
CA LEU A 248 -18.92 3.04 -7.38
C LEU A 248 -18.39 4.05 -8.41
N TYR A 249 -17.83 3.59 -9.52
CA TYR A 249 -17.36 4.49 -10.59
C TYR A 249 -18.51 5.14 -11.38
N SER A 250 -19.68 4.48 -11.47
CA SER A 250 -20.84 5.05 -12.14
C SER A 250 -21.33 6.35 -11.51
N ILE A 251 -21.08 6.55 -10.22
CA ILE A 251 -21.41 7.78 -9.50
C ILE A 251 -20.67 8.96 -10.14
N ILE A 252 -19.37 8.80 -10.44
CA ILE A 252 -18.56 9.83 -11.09
C ILE A 252 -19.07 10.10 -12.51
N TRP A 253 -19.32 9.07 -13.29
CA TRP A 253 -19.79 9.22 -14.68
C TRP A 253 -21.16 9.86 -14.76
N LEU A 254 -22.05 9.57 -13.79
CA LEU A 254 -23.35 10.25 -13.70
C LEU A 254 -23.23 11.71 -13.29
N ALA A 255 -22.32 12.02 -12.37
CA ALA A 255 -22.19 13.37 -11.81
C ALA A 255 -21.55 14.35 -12.79
N ILE A 256 -20.46 13.98 -13.44
CA ILE A 256 -19.69 14.90 -14.28
C ILE A 256 -19.86 14.66 -15.80
N GLY A 257 -20.54 13.58 -16.19
CA GLY A 257 -20.80 13.29 -17.60
C GLY A 257 -19.56 12.91 -18.42
N CYS A 258 -18.42 12.68 -17.78
CA CYS A 258 -17.18 12.22 -18.38
C CYS A 258 -16.40 11.36 -17.38
N ASN A 259 -15.28 10.82 -17.77
CA ASN A 259 -14.40 10.11 -16.86
C ASN A 259 -13.00 10.72 -16.86
N TYR A 260 -12.20 10.39 -15.85
CA TYR A 260 -10.87 10.96 -15.64
C TYR A 260 -9.84 10.68 -16.74
N LEU A 261 -10.08 9.67 -17.57
CA LEU A 261 -9.19 9.35 -18.70
C LEU A 261 -9.51 10.19 -19.96
N THR A 262 -10.58 10.99 -19.89
CA THR A 262 -11.07 11.80 -21.01
C THR A 262 -11.52 13.17 -20.51
N ASP A 263 -10.66 13.83 -19.74
CA ASP A 263 -10.92 15.12 -19.11
C ASP A 263 -10.87 16.34 -20.05
N ASP A 264 -10.49 16.11 -21.30
CA ASP A 264 -10.35 17.16 -22.34
C ASP A 264 -11.70 17.52 -22.97
N ALA A 265 -11.83 18.75 -23.40
CA ALA A 265 -12.98 19.24 -24.15
C ALA A 265 -13.25 18.44 -25.44
N ASP A 266 -12.23 17.77 -25.97
CA ASP A 266 -12.30 16.88 -27.12
C ASP A 266 -12.82 15.46 -26.79
N SER A 267 -13.13 15.20 -25.52
CA SER A 267 -13.73 13.93 -25.12
C SER A 267 -15.03 13.67 -25.86
N ILE A 268 -15.22 12.42 -26.34
CA ILE A 268 -16.47 11.99 -26.97
C ILE A 268 -17.69 12.11 -26.04
N PHE A 269 -17.47 12.30 -24.73
CA PHE A 269 -18.54 12.47 -23.75
C PHE A 269 -18.88 13.94 -23.49
N TYR A 270 -18.07 14.87 -23.96
CA TYR A 270 -18.32 16.29 -23.77
C TYR A 270 -19.65 16.69 -24.44
N GLY A 271 -20.53 17.31 -23.69
CA GLY A 271 -21.85 17.69 -24.17
C GLY A 271 -22.87 16.56 -24.39
N GLN A 272 -22.48 15.30 -24.14
CA GLN A 272 -23.39 14.16 -24.15
C GLN A 272 -24.18 14.09 -22.84
N GLY A 273 -25.36 13.52 -22.86
CA GLY A 273 -26.14 13.38 -21.61
C GLY A 273 -25.53 12.35 -20.66
N HIS A 274 -25.78 12.51 -19.35
CA HIS A 274 -25.26 11.61 -18.31
C HIS A 274 -25.59 10.12 -18.57
N PHE A 275 -26.79 9.83 -19.10
CA PHE A 275 -27.20 8.46 -19.42
C PHE A 275 -26.37 7.86 -20.55
N TYR A 276 -26.08 8.64 -21.59
CA TYR A 276 -25.18 8.21 -22.66
C TYR A 276 -23.79 7.91 -22.12
N THR A 277 -23.26 8.79 -21.30
CA THR A 277 -21.95 8.64 -20.66
C THR A 277 -21.90 7.37 -19.78
N LEU A 278 -22.92 7.14 -18.96
CA LEU A 278 -23.01 5.95 -18.13
C LEU A 278 -22.91 4.64 -18.93
N LEU A 279 -23.56 4.58 -20.09
CA LEU A 279 -23.54 3.38 -20.93
C LEU A 279 -22.23 3.18 -21.67
N HIS A 280 -21.55 4.24 -22.07
CA HIS A 280 -20.37 4.18 -22.94
C HIS A 280 -19.04 4.35 -22.19
N ALA A 281 -19.03 5.11 -21.08
CA ALA A 281 -17.82 5.40 -20.33
C ALA A 281 -17.07 4.16 -19.82
N PRO A 282 -17.70 3.08 -19.35
CA PRO A 282 -16.97 1.88 -18.93
C PRO A 282 -16.12 1.29 -20.05
N PHE A 283 -16.67 1.17 -21.24
CA PHE A 283 -15.97 0.63 -22.42
C PHE A 283 -14.89 1.57 -22.92
N LYS A 284 -15.19 2.86 -22.99
CA LYS A 284 -14.22 3.88 -23.40
C LYS A 284 -13.08 4.00 -22.38
N SER A 285 -13.38 4.03 -21.10
CA SER A 285 -12.37 4.06 -20.02
C SER A 285 -11.45 2.86 -20.08
N TYR A 286 -12.00 1.67 -20.32
CA TYR A 286 -11.21 0.45 -20.51
C TYR A 286 -10.27 0.57 -21.71
N ALA A 287 -10.81 0.99 -22.87
CA ALA A 287 -10.02 1.14 -24.09
C ALA A 287 -8.94 2.24 -23.94
N THR A 288 -9.29 3.38 -23.35
CA THR A 288 -8.35 4.48 -23.08
C THR A 288 -7.30 4.07 -22.06
N GLY A 289 -7.70 3.36 -20.99
CA GLY A 289 -6.77 2.84 -20.01
C GLY A 289 -5.76 1.87 -20.60
N ILE A 290 -6.19 0.94 -21.47
CA ILE A 290 -5.28 0.06 -22.21
C ILE A 290 -4.36 0.88 -23.12
N HIS A 291 -4.91 1.84 -23.85
CA HIS A 291 -4.13 2.69 -24.75
C HIS A 291 -3.06 3.48 -23.99
N LEU A 292 -3.41 4.13 -22.89
CA LEU A 292 -2.44 4.83 -22.03
C LEU A 292 -1.38 3.90 -21.49
N MET A 293 -1.75 2.71 -21.02
CA MET A 293 -0.79 1.72 -20.51
C MET A 293 0.15 1.18 -21.59
N THR A 294 -0.27 1.16 -22.84
CA THR A 294 0.51 0.61 -23.96
C THR A 294 1.23 1.66 -24.78
N SER A 295 0.73 2.89 -24.82
CA SER A 295 1.27 3.99 -25.63
C SER A 295 2.18 4.94 -24.88
N THR A 296 1.93 5.16 -23.60
CA THR A 296 2.87 5.90 -22.74
C THR A 296 4.03 5.00 -22.37
N SER A 297 5.08 5.10 -23.12
CA SER A 297 6.33 4.41 -22.87
C SER A 297 7.02 5.08 -21.69
N TYR A 298 6.86 4.54 -20.48
CA TYR A 298 7.70 4.92 -19.33
C TYR A 298 9.14 4.39 -19.49
N ILE A 299 9.34 3.45 -20.40
CA ILE A 299 10.63 3.17 -21.01
C ILE A 299 10.50 3.46 -22.48
N GLN A 300 11.23 4.44 -22.94
CA GLN A 300 11.38 4.66 -24.36
C GLN A 300 12.07 3.44 -24.96
N GLY A 301 11.46 2.83 -25.95
CA GLY A 301 12.20 2.12 -26.87
C GLY A 301 11.85 0.72 -27.19
N SER A 302 12.32 0.20 -28.13
CA SER A 302 12.71 -1.11 -28.68
C SER A 302 11.71 -2.28 -28.58
N GLY A 303 10.44 -2.05 -28.40
CA GLY A 303 9.42 -3.10 -28.48
C GLY A 303 9.54 -4.16 -27.37
N ARG A 304 8.80 -5.28 -27.50
CA ARG A 304 8.75 -6.35 -26.49
C ARG A 304 10.09 -7.01 -26.20
N ALA A 305 11.03 -7.02 -27.15
CA ALA A 305 12.38 -7.56 -26.93
C ALA A 305 13.19 -6.68 -25.96
N GLY A 306 13.13 -5.36 -26.11
CA GLY A 306 13.76 -4.44 -25.18
C GLY A 306 13.11 -4.46 -23.79
N PHE A 307 11.80 -4.74 -23.71
CA PHE A 307 11.11 -4.97 -22.45
C PHE A 307 11.72 -6.12 -21.65
N LEU A 308 11.93 -7.27 -22.27
CA LEU A 308 12.50 -8.44 -21.58
C LEU A 308 13.92 -8.19 -21.05
N THR A 309 14.72 -7.42 -21.78
CA THR A 309 16.07 -7.03 -21.32
C THR A 309 16.03 -5.97 -20.22
N GLY A 310 15.03 -5.11 -20.20
CA GLY A 310 14.83 -4.06 -19.19
C GLY A 310 14.22 -4.57 -17.87
N LEU A 311 13.48 -5.68 -17.91
CA LEU A 311 12.71 -6.18 -16.76
C LEU A 311 13.57 -6.47 -15.50
N PRO A 312 14.76 -7.11 -15.58
CA PRO A 312 15.61 -7.33 -14.42
C PRO A 312 16.08 -6.00 -13.78
N ASN A 313 16.45 -5.02 -14.61
CA ASN A 313 16.87 -3.70 -14.13
C ASN A 313 15.71 -2.94 -13.48
N TYR A 314 14.51 -3.07 -14.02
CA TYR A 314 13.31 -2.50 -13.42
C TYR A 314 13.04 -3.07 -12.02
N PHE A 315 13.07 -4.40 -11.86
CA PHE A 315 12.88 -5.01 -10.53
C PHE A 315 14.02 -4.66 -9.58
N LEU A 316 15.25 -4.55 -10.06
CA LEU A 316 16.35 -4.07 -9.23
C LEU A 316 16.11 -2.64 -8.75
N TYR A 317 15.64 -1.76 -9.64
CA TYR A 317 15.30 -0.38 -9.31
C TYR A 317 14.13 -0.31 -8.33
N LEU A 318 13.04 -1.05 -8.59
CA LEU A 318 11.88 -1.15 -7.69
C LEU A 318 12.30 -1.60 -6.28
N PHE A 319 13.08 -2.68 -6.18
CA PHE A 319 13.46 -3.22 -4.88
C PHE A 319 14.58 -2.42 -4.18
N ASN A 320 15.37 -1.64 -4.92
CA ASN A 320 16.24 -0.64 -4.31
C ASN A 320 15.44 0.44 -3.59
N TYR A 321 14.25 0.78 -4.07
CA TYR A 321 13.33 1.69 -3.39
C TYR A 321 12.72 1.09 -2.11
N PHE A 322 12.55 -0.25 -2.04
CA PHE A 322 12.11 -0.92 -0.81
C PHE A 322 13.17 -0.92 0.28
N LEU A 323 14.40 -1.20 -0.07
CA LEU A 323 15.50 -1.32 0.86
C LEU A 323 16.75 -0.67 0.26
N ASN A 324 16.98 0.55 0.60
CA ASN A 324 17.95 1.49 0.05
C ASN A 324 19.24 0.83 -0.52
N GLY A 325 19.33 0.68 -1.85
CA GLY A 325 20.45 0.04 -2.55
C GLY A 325 20.61 -1.49 -2.35
N LYS A 326 19.65 -2.17 -1.69
CA LYS A 326 19.70 -3.61 -1.41
C LYS A 326 18.73 -4.44 -2.26
N GLY A 327 18.27 -3.92 -3.40
CA GLY A 327 17.30 -4.57 -4.27
C GLY A 327 17.72 -5.97 -4.73
N ALA A 328 19.01 -6.18 -5.02
CA ALA A 328 19.52 -7.50 -5.38
C ALA A 328 19.30 -8.55 -4.27
N LEU A 329 19.45 -8.16 -3.00
CA LEU A 329 19.17 -9.03 -1.86
C LEU A 329 17.69 -9.45 -1.84
N ILE A 330 16.78 -8.51 -2.06
CA ILE A 330 15.34 -8.79 -2.13
C ILE A 330 15.05 -9.78 -3.26
N ILE A 331 15.62 -9.56 -4.46
CA ILE A 331 15.43 -10.46 -5.61
C ILE A 331 15.86 -11.90 -5.25
N ILE A 332 17.03 -12.05 -4.63
CA ILE A 332 17.53 -13.37 -4.21
C ILE A 332 16.53 -14.03 -3.24
N PHE A 333 16.07 -13.32 -2.21
CA PHE A 333 15.12 -13.89 -1.24
C PHE A 333 13.77 -14.22 -1.87
N VAL A 334 13.25 -13.37 -2.78
CA VAL A 334 12.00 -13.63 -3.51
C VAL A 334 12.13 -14.89 -4.39
N LEU A 335 13.24 -15.05 -5.11
CA LEU A 335 13.46 -16.23 -5.96
C LEU A 335 13.66 -17.50 -5.13
N LEU A 336 14.40 -17.44 -4.02
CA LEU A 336 14.56 -18.56 -3.10
C LEU A 336 13.21 -18.94 -2.46
N ALA A 337 12.43 -17.98 -2.02
CA ALA A 337 11.09 -18.22 -1.50
C ALA A 337 10.20 -18.90 -2.55
N LEU A 338 10.18 -18.38 -3.80
CA LEU A 338 9.43 -19.01 -4.90
C LEU A 338 9.83 -20.48 -5.08
N LEU A 339 11.13 -20.79 -5.12
CA LEU A 339 11.63 -22.16 -5.27
C LEU A 339 11.16 -23.06 -4.11
N ILE A 340 11.27 -22.57 -2.87
CA ILE A 340 10.82 -23.29 -1.66
C ILE A 340 9.31 -23.57 -1.75
N LEU A 341 8.51 -22.53 -2.03
CA LEU A 341 7.05 -22.60 -2.02
C LEU A 341 6.50 -23.45 -3.16
N ILE A 342 7.08 -23.37 -4.37
CA ILE A 342 6.74 -24.24 -5.49
C ILE A 342 7.06 -25.71 -5.15
N THR A 343 8.25 -25.97 -4.57
CA THR A 343 8.63 -27.31 -4.15
C THR A 343 7.67 -27.87 -3.10
N GLN A 344 7.25 -27.05 -2.14
CA GLN A 344 6.25 -27.41 -1.13
C GLN A 344 4.89 -27.71 -1.77
N CYS A 345 4.44 -26.89 -2.71
CA CYS A 345 3.18 -27.14 -3.42
C CYS A 345 3.19 -28.46 -4.20
N ILE A 346 4.30 -28.80 -4.84
CA ILE A 346 4.44 -30.05 -5.62
C ILE A 346 4.46 -31.28 -4.69
N ARG A 347 5.24 -31.21 -3.61
CA ARG A 347 5.45 -32.36 -2.70
C ARG A 347 4.33 -32.54 -1.69
N HIS A 348 3.74 -31.44 -1.22
CA HIS A 348 2.86 -31.41 -0.04
C HIS A 348 1.61 -30.54 -0.26
N PHE A 349 0.92 -30.69 -1.39
CA PHE A 349 -0.23 -29.85 -1.74
C PHE A 349 -1.38 -29.91 -0.73
N GLN A 350 -1.47 -30.91 0.12
CA GLN A 350 -2.59 -31.10 1.05
C GLN A 350 -2.49 -30.27 2.35
N TYR A 351 -1.37 -29.59 2.58
CA TYR A 351 -1.17 -28.83 3.81
C TYR A 351 -1.85 -27.46 3.78
N SER A 352 -2.22 -26.98 4.95
CA SER A 352 -2.83 -25.65 5.13
C SER A 352 -1.95 -24.51 4.56
N LYS A 353 -0.64 -24.67 4.59
CA LYS A 353 0.34 -23.72 4.01
C LYS A 353 0.18 -23.55 2.49
N THR A 354 -0.38 -24.52 1.77
CA THR A 354 -0.48 -24.49 0.30
C THR A 354 -1.28 -23.30 -0.22
N LEU A 355 -2.34 -22.88 0.45
CA LEU A 355 -3.11 -21.71 0.03
C LEU A 355 -2.24 -20.45 0.04
N MET A 356 -1.49 -20.21 1.12
CA MET A 356 -0.62 -19.05 1.22
C MET A 356 0.53 -19.12 0.20
N ASN A 357 1.06 -20.32 -0.04
CA ASN A 357 2.07 -20.56 -1.06
C ASN A 357 1.53 -20.18 -2.45
N LEU A 358 0.29 -20.56 -2.78
CA LEU A 358 -0.36 -20.21 -4.05
C LEU A 358 -0.61 -18.70 -4.15
N ILE A 359 -1.08 -18.06 -3.08
CA ILE A 359 -1.26 -16.59 -3.05
C ILE A 359 0.05 -15.90 -3.38
N TYR A 360 1.14 -16.29 -2.71
CA TYR A 360 2.45 -15.73 -2.94
C TYR A 360 2.91 -15.94 -4.39
N ILE A 361 2.88 -17.20 -4.88
CA ILE A 361 3.32 -17.55 -6.23
C ILE A 361 2.51 -16.76 -7.27
N CYS A 362 1.17 -16.76 -7.17
CA CYS A 362 0.32 -16.08 -8.13
C CYS A 362 0.58 -14.56 -8.12
N CYS A 363 0.67 -13.93 -6.95
CA CYS A 363 0.89 -12.48 -6.86
C CYS A 363 2.27 -12.06 -7.38
N ILE A 364 3.33 -12.83 -7.10
CA ILE A 364 4.68 -12.50 -7.58
C ILE A 364 4.81 -12.75 -9.09
N VAL A 365 4.27 -13.87 -9.61
CA VAL A 365 4.40 -14.21 -11.03
C VAL A 365 3.48 -13.35 -11.91
N PHE A 366 2.35 -12.90 -11.37
CA PHE A 366 1.40 -12.08 -12.13
C PHE A 366 1.98 -10.72 -12.53
N VAL A 367 2.80 -10.09 -11.69
CA VAL A 367 3.36 -8.75 -11.97
C VAL A 367 4.19 -8.75 -13.26
N PRO A 368 5.25 -9.56 -13.41
CA PRO A 368 6.03 -9.56 -14.66
C PRO A 368 5.21 -9.95 -15.88
N ILE A 369 4.22 -10.84 -15.74
CA ILE A 369 3.33 -11.22 -16.84
C ILE A 369 2.49 -10.02 -17.29
N MET A 370 1.89 -9.30 -16.35
CA MET A 370 1.07 -8.11 -16.67
C MET A 370 1.92 -6.99 -17.26
N LEU A 371 3.09 -6.72 -16.72
CA LEU A 371 4.01 -5.73 -17.28
C LEU A 371 4.43 -6.11 -18.70
N PHE A 372 4.67 -7.41 -18.97
CA PHE A 372 4.97 -7.90 -20.31
C PHE A 372 3.79 -7.72 -21.28
N LEU A 373 2.57 -8.03 -20.83
CA LEU A 373 1.37 -7.85 -21.66
C LEU A 373 1.09 -6.37 -21.97
N GLN A 374 1.34 -5.50 -21.01
CA GLN A 374 1.22 -4.05 -21.19
C GLN A 374 2.35 -3.47 -22.05
N GLY A 375 3.51 -4.12 -22.10
CA GLY A 375 4.69 -3.62 -22.81
C GLY A 375 5.31 -2.38 -22.17
N ASN A 376 5.11 -2.21 -20.85
CA ASN A 376 5.41 -0.99 -20.14
C ASN A 376 6.03 -1.25 -18.76
N LEU A 377 7.05 -0.45 -18.37
CA LEU A 377 7.69 -0.51 -17.05
C LEU A 377 7.57 0.86 -16.35
N PRO A 378 6.67 0.98 -15.34
CA PRO A 378 6.31 2.27 -14.74
C PRO A 378 7.38 2.76 -13.72
N TYR A 379 8.51 3.26 -14.18
CA TYR A 379 9.59 3.76 -13.34
C TYR A 379 9.17 4.92 -12.43
N LEU A 380 8.32 5.81 -12.91
CA LEU A 380 7.85 6.97 -12.13
C LEU A 380 6.82 6.61 -11.06
N TYR A 381 6.17 5.45 -11.18
CA TYR A 381 5.03 5.06 -10.32
C TYR A 381 5.31 3.81 -9.48
N LEU A 382 6.53 3.67 -8.92
CA LEU A 382 6.91 2.50 -8.09
C LEU A 382 5.96 2.26 -6.92
N ARG A 383 5.35 3.31 -6.41
CA ARG A 383 4.38 3.28 -5.29
C ARG A 383 3.16 2.40 -5.54
N ILE A 384 2.80 2.12 -6.81
CA ILE A 384 1.70 1.18 -7.14
C ILE A 384 1.98 -0.25 -6.68
N PHE A 385 3.25 -0.60 -6.49
CA PHE A 385 3.69 -1.92 -6.01
C PHE A 385 3.95 -1.98 -4.51
N SER A 386 3.52 -0.98 -3.73
CA SER A 386 3.73 -0.94 -2.26
C SER A 386 3.18 -2.17 -1.54
N TYR A 387 2.06 -2.74 -2.00
CA TYR A 387 1.49 -3.99 -1.47
C TYR A 387 2.48 -5.18 -1.55
N MET A 388 3.44 -5.15 -2.47
CA MET A 388 4.50 -6.17 -2.55
C MET A 388 5.39 -6.19 -1.30
N GLY A 389 5.40 -5.13 -0.50
CA GLY A 389 6.11 -5.11 0.79
C GLY A 389 5.67 -6.26 1.69
N VAL A 390 4.38 -6.61 1.67
CA VAL A 390 3.85 -7.77 2.38
C VAL A 390 4.47 -9.07 1.85
N LEU A 391 4.48 -9.24 0.54
CA LEU A 391 5.01 -10.44 -0.13
C LEU A 391 6.52 -10.57 0.08
N VAL A 392 7.26 -9.47 -0.01
CA VAL A 392 8.71 -9.45 0.23
C VAL A 392 9.03 -9.81 1.67
N ALA A 393 8.29 -9.28 2.66
CA ALA A 393 8.47 -9.64 4.06
C ALA A 393 8.22 -11.14 4.30
N PHE A 394 7.17 -11.69 3.68
CA PHE A 394 6.90 -13.13 3.70
C PHE A 394 8.00 -13.96 3.02
N ALA A 395 8.62 -13.44 1.95
CA ALA A 395 9.74 -14.11 1.30
C ALA A 395 10.93 -14.29 2.26
N PHE A 396 11.35 -13.22 2.91
CA PHE A 396 12.44 -13.26 3.89
C PHE A 396 12.17 -14.28 4.99
N THR A 397 11.00 -14.20 5.61
CA THR A 397 10.65 -15.06 6.74
C THR A 397 10.43 -16.52 6.32
N THR A 398 9.93 -16.77 5.11
CA THR A 398 9.84 -18.13 4.54
C THR A 398 11.22 -18.76 4.38
N VAL A 399 12.19 -18.01 3.87
CA VAL A 399 13.58 -18.51 3.72
C VAL A 399 14.22 -18.74 5.08
N PHE A 400 14.04 -17.81 6.04
CA PHE A 400 14.57 -17.99 7.40
C PHE A 400 13.93 -19.19 8.11
N GLU A 401 12.61 -19.36 8.05
CA GLU A 401 11.93 -20.52 8.62
C GLU A 401 12.46 -21.85 8.00
N PHE A 402 12.66 -21.85 6.68
CA PHE A 402 13.22 -23.02 5.99
C PHE A 402 14.63 -23.36 6.47
N ILE A 403 15.51 -22.36 6.63
CA ILE A 403 16.87 -22.55 7.14
C ILE A 403 16.85 -23.09 8.57
N ILE A 404 16.04 -22.51 9.45
CA ILE A 404 15.92 -22.94 10.85
C ILE A 404 15.43 -24.39 10.93
N ASN A 405 14.39 -24.74 10.16
CA ASN A 405 13.85 -26.11 10.17
C ASN A 405 14.87 -27.13 9.66
N LYS A 406 15.66 -26.78 8.63
CA LYS A 406 16.72 -27.65 8.12
C LYS A 406 17.88 -27.79 9.11
N SER A 407 18.25 -26.72 9.78
CA SER A 407 19.30 -26.73 10.80
C SER A 407 18.90 -27.59 12.01
N ASN A 408 17.65 -27.49 12.46
CA ASN A 408 17.13 -28.30 13.56
C ASN A 408 17.10 -29.80 13.18
N THR A 409 16.67 -30.12 11.96
CA THR A 409 16.69 -31.52 11.46
C THR A 409 18.10 -32.05 11.42
N PHE A 410 19.06 -31.27 10.92
CA PHE A 410 20.47 -31.65 10.85
C PHE A 410 21.08 -31.86 12.26
N TYR A 411 20.81 -30.96 13.19
CA TYR A 411 21.24 -31.04 14.58
C TYR A 411 20.70 -32.28 15.30
N ASN A 412 19.40 -32.59 15.14
CA ASN A 412 18.78 -33.79 15.73
C ASN A 412 19.38 -35.06 15.13
N ARG A 413 19.69 -35.07 13.82
CA ARG A 413 20.33 -36.22 13.16
C ARG A 413 21.75 -36.50 13.68
N ILE A 414 22.53 -35.44 13.94
CA ILE A 414 23.88 -35.57 14.52
C ILE A 414 23.82 -36.12 15.95
N ARG A 415 22.82 -35.72 16.74
CA ARG A 415 22.67 -36.20 18.12
C ARG A 415 22.01 -37.55 18.27
N GLY A 416 21.67 -38.23 17.15
CA GLY A 416 21.06 -39.57 17.16
C GLY A 416 19.63 -39.60 17.73
N PHE A 417 18.96 -38.42 17.84
CA PHE A 417 17.54 -38.39 18.11
C PHE A 417 16.81 -38.89 16.87
N SER A 418 16.14 -40.06 16.99
CA SER A 418 15.30 -40.58 15.93
C SER A 418 14.23 -39.55 15.55
N THR A 419 14.26 -39.11 14.32
CA THR A 419 13.18 -38.33 13.74
C THR A 419 12.00 -39.27 13.46
N GLU A 420 11.38 -39.80 14.50
CA GLU A 420 10.05 -40.39 14.43
C GLU A 420 9.00 -39.30 14.47
N ALA A 421 8.90 -38.53 13.41
CA ALA A 421 7.74 -37.68 13.20
C ALA A 421 7.70 -37.19 11.77
N GLU A 422 7.54 -38.07 10.83
CA GLU A 422 6.97 -37.75 9.53
C GLU A 422 5.46 -37.94 9.47
N ASN A 423 4.76 -37.85 10.60
CA ASN A 423 3.32 -37.72 10.63
C ASN A 423 2.93 -36.25 10.79
N THR A 424 3.02 -35.55 9.69
CA THR A 424 2.87 -34.11 9.56
C THR A 424 1.43 -33.60 9.66
N GLU A 425 0.46 -34.45 9.85
CA GLU A 425 -0.92 -34.03 10.14
C GLU A 425 -1.08 -33.42 11.53
N ASN A 426 -0.22 -33.78 12.47
CA ASN A 426 -0.21 -33.27 13.83
C ASN A 426 0.66 -31.99 14.00
N LEU A 427 1.52 -31.62 13.04
CA LEU A 427 2.46 -30.52 13.25
C LEU A 427 1.75 -29.16 13.37
N TYR A 428 0.62 -28.97 12.71
CA TYR A 428 -0.16 -27.74 12.85
C TYR A 428 -0.92 -27.68 14.17
N THR A 429 -1.52 -28.81 14.56
CA THR A 429 -2.17 -28.97 15.87
C THR A 429 -1.16 -28.90 17.00
N ASP A 430 0.05 -29.47 16.81
CA ASP A 430 1.12 -29.43 17.80
C ASP A 430 1.79 -28.06 17.87
N ILE A 431 1.94 -27.33 16.78
CA ILE A 431 2.44 -25.93 16.81
C ILE A 431 1.45 -25.03 17.54
N VAL A 432 0.15 -25.19 17.29
CA VAL A 432 -0.90 -24.47 18.02
C VAL A 432 -0.93 -24.90 19.49
N ASN A 433 -0.80 -26.21 19.76
CA ASN A 433 -0.81 -26.74 21.12
C ASN A 433 0.47 -26.44 21.89
N VAL A 434 1.65 -26.46 21.25
CA VAL A 434 2.91 -25.98 21.86
C VAL A 434 2.85 -24.49 22.15
N ARG A 435 2.27 -23.68 21.26
CA ARG A 435 1.97 -22.28 21.58
C ARG A 435 0.94 -22.11 22.71
N LEU A 436 0.04 -23.09 22.90
CA LEU A 436 -1.00 -23.04 23.94
C LEU A 436 -0.57 -23.69 25.25
N SER A 437 0.38 -24.66 25.26
CA SER A 437 0.78 -25.43 26.44
C SER A 437 1.93 -24.83 27.24
N GLU A 438 2.66 -23.83 26.72
CA GLU A 438 3.67 -23.12 27.48
C GLU A 438 3.03 -22.12 28.46
N ASN A 439 2.30 -22.65 29.42
CA ASN A 439 1.96 -21.96 30.68
C ASN A 439 3.19 -21.80 31.59
N ASN A 440 4.34 -21.50 30.99
CA ASN A 440 5.54 -21.23 31.80
C ASN A 440 5.47 -19.78 32.30
N LYS A 441 5.67 -19.62 33.58
CA LYS A 441 5.78 -18.36 34.32
C LYS A 441 7.04 -17.57 33.93
N TRP A 442 7.27 -17.43 32.60
CA TRP A 442 8.42 -16.73 32.03
C TRP A 442 8.51 -15.26 32.52
N TYR A 443 7.37 -14.65 32.86
CA TYR A 443 7.29 -13.30 33.41
C TYR A 443 7.82 -13.18 34.85
N GLU A 444 7.99 -14.32 35.57
CA GLU A 444 8.62 -14.35 36.89
C GLU A 444 10.15 -14.34 36.82
N SER A 445 10.72 -14.45 35.62
CA SER A 445 12.17 -14.48 35.36
C SER A 445 12.65 -13.20 34.67
N ALA A 446 13.96 -13.05 34.50
CA ALA A 446 14.58 -12.01 33.70
C ALA A 446 14.03 -11.94 32.26
N GLY A 447 13.31 -12.97 31.81
CA GLY A 447 12.62 -13.03 30.53
C GLY A 447 11.53 -11.98 30.32
N VAL A 448 11.02 -11.33 31.37
CA VAL A 448 10.07 -10.21 31.23
C VAL A 448 10.66 -9.06 30.42
N TYR A 449 11.94 -8.81 30.51
CA TYR A 449 12.60 -7.70 29.80
C TYR A 449 12.97 -8.03 28.36
N ILE A 450 13.05 -9.31 27.98
CA ILE A 450 13.45 -9.74 26.63
C ILE A 450 12.56 -9.13 25.54
N PRO A 451 11.21 -9.13 25.64
CA PRO A 451 10.37 -8.47 24.65
C PRO A 451 10.65 -6.98 24.48
N PHE A 452 10.87 -6.27 25.58
CA PHE A 452 11.17 -4.82 25.54
C PHE A 452 12.50 -4.53 24.87
N VAL A 453 13.55 -5.29 25.22
CA VAL A 453 14.89 -5.15 24.62
C VAL A 453 14.82 -5.45 23.12
N PHE A 454 14.12 -6.52 22.75
CA PHE A 454 13.98 -6.91 21.34
C PHE A 454 13.21 -5.87 20.53
N VAL A 455 12.12 -5.32 21.07
CA VAL A 455 11.36 -4.23 20.46
C VAL A 455 12.21 -2.98 20.33
N ALA A 456 12.95 -2.59 21.37
CA ALA A 456 13.82 -1.42 21.33
C ALA A 456 14.90 -1.55 20.27
N ILE A 457 15.58 -2.69 20.19
CA ILE A 457 16.60 -2.96 19.16
C ILE A 457 15.97 -2.93 17.77
N SER A 458 14.82 -3.60 17.58
CA SER A 458 14.12 -3.63 16.28
C SER A 458 13.67 -2.25 15.84
N PHE A 459 13.14 -1.45 16.76
CA PHE A 459 12.72 -0.08 16.50
C PHE A 459 13.92 0.83 16.19
N CYS A 460 14.98 0.75 16.98
CA CYS A 460 16.21 1.50 16.72
C CYS A 460 16.80 1.14 15.36
N PHE A 461 16.80 -0.15 14.98
CA PHE A 461 17.25 -0.58 13.66
C PHE A 461 16.40 0.04 12.55
N ILE A 462 15.07 0.00 12.65
CA ILE A 462 14.17 0.62 11.66
C ILE A 462 14.38 2.13 11.61
N PHE A 463 14.52 2.77 12.77
CA PHE A 463 14.69 4.22 12.86
C PHE A 463 16.02 4.70 12.29
N THR A 464 17.10 3.92 12.43
CA THR A 464 18.46 4.34 12.04
C THR A 464 18.94 3.73 10.73
N ALA A 465 18.42 2.57 10.32
CA ALA A 465 18.94 1.83 9.16
C ALA A 465 18.65 2.48 7.80
N SER A 466 17.67 3.35 7.73
CA SER A 466 17.39 4.17 6.58
C SER A 466 17.04 5.54 7.06
N ASP A 467 17.52 6.51 6.40
CA ASP A 467 17.28 7.92 6.67
C ASP A 467 15.81 8.27 6.43
N TYR A 468 14.90 7.69 7.23
CA TYR A 468 13.46 7.86 7.10
C TYR A 468 12.98 9.28 7.37
N HIS A 469 13.88 10.14 7.87
CA HIS A 469 13.56 11.53 8.17
C HIS A 469 13.48 12.40 6.94
N ALA A 470 14.22 12.03 5.89
CA ALA A 470 14.53 12.93 4.81
C ALA A 470 13.83 12.56 3.50
N GLN A 471 12.69 11.91 3.54
CA GLN A 471 12.37 11.31 2.30
C GLN A 471 11.07 11.57 1.65
N LEU A 472 10.12 12.18 2.33
CA LEU A 472 8.91 12.67 1.68
C LEU A 472 9.14 14.12 1.32
N GLY A 473 9.36 14.37 0.05
CA GLY A 473 9.42 15.72 -0.46
C GLY A 473 10.63 16.52 0.04
N SER A 474 11.83 16.17 -0.37
CA SER A 474 13.00 17.00 -0.06
C SER A 474 12.81 18.44 -0.52
N ARG A 475 12.19 18.62 -1.68
CA ARG A 475 11.86 19.93 -2.24
C ARG A 475 10.85 20.66 -1.36
N GLU A 476 9.78 20.00 -0.97
CA GLU A 476 8.74 20.55 -0.10
C GLU A 476 9.28 20.90 1.28
N ASN A 477 10.19 20.08 1.82
CA ASN A 477 10.89 20.39 3.06
C ASN A 477 11.81 21.59 2.90
N ASN A 478 12.53 21.72 1.79
CA ASN A 478 13.38 22.86 1.50
C ASN A 478 12.57 24.15 1.38
N LEU A 479 11.39 24.08 0.73
CA LEU A 479 10.47 25.22 0.65
C LEU A 479 9.96 25.63 2.02
N ASN A 480 9.49 24.66 2.82
CA ASN A 480 9.00 24.94 4.16
C ASN A 480 10.07 25.56 5.07
N ASN A 481 11.32 25.07 4.98
CA ASN A 481 12.46 25.66 5.70
C ASN A 481 12.75 27.07 5.23
N ALA A 482 12.68 27.33 3.93
CA ALA A 482 12.88 28.65 3.37
C ALA A 482 11.83 29.64 3.89
N LEU A 483 10.55 29.25 3.87
CA LEU A 483 9.43 30.05 4.39
C LEU A 483 9.59 30.37 5.88
N TYR A 484 10.03 29.37 6.67
CA TYR A 484 10.29 29.56 8.09
C TYR A 484 11.43 30.55 8.34
N MET A 485 12.56 30.38 7.63
CA MET A 485 13.72 31.26 7.77
C MET A 485 13.46 32.70 7.31
N ALA A 486 12.56 32.87 6.37
CA ALA A 486 12.17 34.18 5.84
C ALA A 486 11.12 34.90 6.69
N ASP A 487 10.63 34.29 7.78
CA ASP A 487 9.55 34.83 8.61
C ASP A 487 8.32 35.26 7.78
N VAL A 488 7.82 34.31 6.99
CA VAL A 488 6.76 34.56 6.01
C VAL A 488 5.51 35.21 6.64
N ASN A 489 5.22 34.90 7.91
CA ASN A 489 4.08 35.46 8.64
C ASN A 489 4.16 36.99 8.84
N SER A 490 5.35 37.57 8.73
CA SER A 490 5.55 39.01 8.82
C SER A 490 5.24 39.77 7.51
N ARG A 491 4.93 39.03 6.42
CA ARG A 491 4.73 39.56 5.07
C ARG A 491 3.23 39.58 4.72
N SER A 492 2.81 40.58 3.97
CA SER A 492 1.41 40.79 3.63
C SER A 492 1.09 40.54 2.15
N ASN A 493 2.07 40.74 1.26
CA ASN A 493 1.90 40.58 -0.18
C ASN A 493 2.99 39.68 -0.75
N ILE A 494 2.70 38.39 -0.81
CA ILE A 494 3.64 37.34 -1.21
C ILE A 494 3.33 36.91 -2.63
N CYS A 495 4.33 36.96 -3.51
CA CYS A 495 4.26 36.39 -4.84
C CYS A 495 4.94 35.02 -4.86
N VAL A 496 4.27 34.07 -5.44
CA VAL A 496 4.77 32.69 -5.69
C VAL A 496 4.76 32.40 -7.18
N THR A 497 5.57 31.46 -7.60
CA THR A 497 5.79 31.16 -9.02
C THR A 497 5.16 29.82 -9.46
N ASP A 498 4.77 28.98 -8.52
CA ASP A 498 4.19 27.68 -8.81
C ASP A 498 3.10 27.25 -7.81
N TYR A 499 2.32 26.22 -8.21
CA TYR A 499 1.22 25.69 -7.41
C TYR A 499 1.67 25.01 -6.11
N GLU A 500 2.88 24.45 -6.07
CA GLU A 500 3.40 23.81 -4.87
C GLU A 500 3.68 24.84 -3.77
N GLU A 501 4.31 25.95 -4.14
CA GLU A 501 4.54 27.08 -3.25
C GLU A 501 3.23 27.62 -2.69
N GLN A 502 2.23 27.83 -3.57
CA GLN A 502 0.90 28.31 -3.20
C GLN A 502 0.19 27.35 -2.22
N TYR A 503 0.17 26.07 -2.54
CA TYR A 503 -0.47 25.08 -1.68
C TYR A 503 0.22 24.92 -0.34
N LEU A 504 1.55 25.01 -0.29
CA LEU A 504 2.28 24.88 0.96
C LEU A 504 2.08 26.09 1.88
N LEU A 505 2.07 27.30 1.32
CA LEU A 505 1.73 28.53 2.07
C LEU A 505 0.35 28.41 2.71
N LYS A 506 -0.63 27.92 1.96
CA LYS A 506 -1.99 27.71 2.46
C LYS A 506 -2.07 26.63 3.52
N PHE A 507 -1.39 25.50 3.32
CA PHE A 507 -1.46 24.33 4.22
C PHE A 507 -0.70 24.54 5.52
N GLY A 508 0.53 25.01 5.45
CA GLY A 508 1.42 25.11 6.60
C GLY A 508 1.33 26.45 7.34
N TRP A 509 0.89 27.52 6.63
CA TRP A 509 0.98 28.90 7.12
C TRP A 509 -0.35 29.63 7.14
N ASP A 510 -1.43 28.99 6.62
CA ASP A 510 -2.76 29.60 6.49
C ASP A 510 -2.76 30.91 5.67
N ILE A 511 -1.85 31.00 4.70
CA ILE A 511 -1.71 32.13 3.80
C ILE A 511 -2.31 31.75 2.45
N ASP A 512 -3.37 32.43 2.05
CA ASP A 512 -3.98 32.30 0.72
C ASP A 512 -3.30 33.28 -0.23
N CYS A 513 -2.46 32.74 -1.13
CA CYS A 513 -1.65 33.53 -2.04
C CYS A 513 -2.04 33.23 -3.48
N ASP A 514 -2.79 34.15 -4.11
CA ASP A 514 -3.15 34.10 -5.52
C ASP A 514 -2.31 35.06 -6.37
N ASN A 515 -1.32 35.74 -5.74
CA ASN A 515 -0.54 36.74 -6.41
C ASN A 515 0.57 36.13 -7.26
N THR A 516 0.51 36.38 -8.56
CA THR A 516 1.53 35.99 -9.55
C THR A 516 2.30 37.19 -10.08
N GLU A 517 2.02 38.42 -9.58
CA GLU A 517 2.69 39.64 -9.97
C GLU A 517 3.86 39.94 -9.04
N ILE A 518 5.07 39.88 -9.57
CA ILE A 518 6.31 40.15 -8.83
C ILE A 518 6.41 41.62 -8.48
N GLU A 519 6.03 42.49 -9.43
CA GLU A 519 6.05 43.92 -9.23
C GLU A 519 5.04 44.33 -8.16
N GLY A 520 5.53 45.00 -7.13
CA GLY A 520 4.68 45.43 -6.01
C GLY A 520 4.56 44.45 -4.85
N SER A 521 5.07 43.22 -4.98
CA SER A 521 5.10 42.24 -3.89
C SER A 521 6.09 42.60 -2.79
N ASP A 522 5.77 42.22 -1.55
CA ASP A 522 6.64 42.40 -0.38
C ASP A 522 7.67 41.27 -0.29
N MET A 523 7.33 40.12 -0.82
CA MET A 523 8.15 38.92 -0.85
C MET A 523 7.92 38.12 -2.15
N VAL A 524 9.00 37.62 -2.71
CA VAL A 524 8.96 36.78 -3.91
C VAL A 524 9.72 35.48 -3.63
N ILE A 525 9.09 34.35 -3.91
CA ILE A 525 9.67 33.03 -3.76
C ILE A 525 9.88 32.45 -5.16
N ILE A 526 11.11 32.11 -5.50
CA ILE A 526 11.45 31.59 -6.83
C ILE A 526 12.17 30.25 -6.68
N ASN A 527 11.73 29.24 -7.42
CA ASN A 527 12.47 28.00 -7.54
C ASN A 527 13.75 28.22 -8.36
N LYS A 528 14.89 27.71 -7.88
CA LYS A 528 16.20 27.90 -8.52
C LYS A 528 16.29 27.34 -9.94
N CYS A 529 15.51 26.34 -10.28
CA CYS A 529 15.46 25.84 -11.65
C CYS A 529 14.93 26.89 -12.65
N MET A 530 14.10 27.84 -12.19
CA MET A 530 13.61 28.95 -13.01
C MET A 530 14.65 30.07 -13.23
N LEU A 531 15.77 30.03 -12.51
CA LEU A 531 16.89 30.95 -12.72
C LEU A 531 17.74 30.62 -13.95
N THR A 532 17.47 29.46 -14.57
CA THR A 532 18.17 28.99 -15.75
C THR A 532 17.29 29.17 -16.97
N GLU A 533 17.78 29.88 -17.98
CA GLU A 533 17.07 30.04 -19.25
C GLU A 533 16.64 28.70 -19.83
N ASN A 534 15.42 28.64 -20.38
CA ASN A 534 14.85 27.44 -20.99
C ASN A 534 14.71 26.22 -20.08
N TYR A 535 14.42 26.42 -18.80
CA TYR A 535 14.03 25.31 -17.95
C TYR A 535 12.64 24.77 -18.38
N TYR A 536 12.63 23.59 -18.96
CA TYR A 536 11.44 22.82 -19.34
C TYR A 536 11.58 21.40 -18.79
N GLY A 537 11.73 21.27 -17.45
CA GLY A 537 11.80 19.98 -16.79
C GLY A 537 10.44 19.26 -16.75
N ASP A 538 10.44 18.02 -16.27
CA ASP A 538 9.25 17.20 -16.12
C ASP A 538 8.17 17.85 -15.22
N ASP A 539 8.57 18.79 -14.36
CA ASP A 539 7.70 19.52 -13.44
C ASP A 539 7.21 20.88 -13.99
N ALA A 540 7.43 21.18 -15.27
CA ALA A 540 7.05 22.45 -15.89
C ALA A 540 5.55 22.79 -15.74
N TYR A 541 4.70 21.77 -15.62
CA TYR A 541 3.25 21.92 -15.38
C TYR A 541 2.90 22.52 -14.01
N LEU A 542 3.85 22.57 -13.07
CA LEU A 542 3.65 23.19 -11.76
C LEU A 542 3.74 24.72 -11.83
N TYR A 543 4.51 25.24 -12.78
CA TYR A 543 4.81 26.65 -12.88
C TYR A 543 3.72 27.41 -13.64
N PHE A 544 3.22 28.49 -13.05
CA PHE A 544 2.33 29.44 -13.70
C PHE A 544 3.04 30.76 -14.07
N VAL A 545 4.32 30.91 -13.69
CA VAL A 545 5.21 31.97 -14.13
C VAL A 545 6.33 31.36 -14.96
N ASN A 546 6.53 31.85 -16.18
CA ASN A 546 7.61 31.42 -17.05
C ASN A 546 8.88 32.24 -16.79
N PHE A 547 10.06 31.67 -17.08
CA PHE A 547 11.34 32.39 -16.95
C PHE A 547 11.33 33.75 -17.68
N ASP A 548 10.83 33.79 -18.92
CA ASP A 548 10.77 35.01 -19.72
C ASP A 548 9.80 36.08 -19.18
N SER A 549 8.90 35.69 -18.28
CA SER A 549 7.94 36.60 -17.64
C SER A 549 8.42 37.11 -16.27
N ILE A 550 9.59 36.66 -15.80
CA ILE A 550 10.17 37.14 -14.55
C ILE A 550 10.87 38.49 -14.81
N PRO A 551 10.50 39.58 -14.16
CA PRO A 551 11.10 40.91 -14.36
C PRO A 551 12.42 41.02 -13.59
N TRP A 552 13.48 40.43 -14.15
CA TRP A 552 14.81 40.35 -13.50
C TRP A 552 15.41 41.74 -13.19
N ASP A 553 15.19 42.72 -14.06
CA ASP A 553 15.66 44.09 -13.83
C ASP A 553 14.98 44.67 -12.57
N TYR A 554 13.66 44.49 -12.46
CA TYR A 554 12.89 44.94 -11.29
C TYR A 554 13.39 44.26 -10.00
N ILE A 555 13.59 42.94 -10.03
CA ILE A 555 14.06 42.15 -8.87
C ILE A 555 15.43 42.68 -8.44
N SER A 556 16.37 42.88 -9.39
CA SER A 556 17.72 43.34 -9.08
C SER A 556 17.79 44.75 -8.53
N GLU A 557 16.88 45.62 -8.93
CA GLU A 557 16.84 47.04 -8.52
C GLU A 557 16.04 47.27 -7.23
N ASN A 558 14.98 46.47 -6.99
CA ASN A 558 13.96 46.78 -5.96
C ASN A 558 13.87 45.74 -4.84
N LEU A 559 14.42 44.55 -5.01
CA LEU A 559 14.30 43.48 -4.05
C LEU A 559 15.67 43.01 -3.53
N ILE A 560 15.70 42.61 -2.26
CA ILE A 560 16.90 42.11 -1.59
C ILE A 560 16.75 40.59 -1.41
N LYS A 561 17.75 39.82 -1.86
CA LYS A 561 17.83 38.40 -1.57
C LYS A 561 18.11 38.19 -0.07
N ILE A 562 17.19 37.54 0.65
CA ILE A 562 17.30 37.30 2.10
C ILE A 562 17.65 35.86 2.45
N TYR A 563 17.26 34.90 1.60
CA TYR A 563 17.50 33.48 1.87
C TYR A 563 17.66 32.71 0.57
N GLU A 564 18.49 31.68 0.63
CA GLU A 564 18.69 30.72 -0.46
C GLU A 564 19.05 29.36 0.12
N ASN A 565 18.47 28.31 -0.42
CA ASN A 565 18.88 26.92 -0.19
C ASN A 565 19.13 26.21 -1.52
N ASP A 566 19.15 24.87 -1.53
CA ASP A 566 19.45 24.10 -2.74
C ASP A 566 18.39 24.29 -3.85
N GLU A 567 17.15 24.62 -3.50
CA GLU A 567 16.03 24.65 -4.44
C GLU A 567 15.33 26.01 -4.56
N PHE A 568 15.35 26.85 -3.52
CA PHE A 568 14.59 28.10 -3.50
C PHE A 568 15.45 29.32 -3.19
N VAL A 569 15.04 30.44 -3.78
CA VAL A 569 15.59 31.77 -3.48
C VAL A 569 14.42 32.69 -3.09
N LEU A 570 14.62 33.47 -2.03
CA LEU A 570 13.63 34.40 -1.50
C LEU A 570 14.15 35.82 -1.57
N PHE A 571 13.33 36.68 -2.14
CA PHE A 571 13.59 38.10 -2.26
C PHE A 571 12.52 38.87 -1.47
N VAL A 572 12.91 39.97 -0.86
CA VAL A 572 11.99 40.89 -0.15
C VAL A 572 12.26 42.34 -0.57
N LYS A 573 11.26 43.16 -0.40
CA LYS A 573 11.32 44.59 -0.64
C LYS A 573 12.08 45.31 0.44
#